data_5b0748e163d63ff95e602fa4fda25f3f
#
_entry.id   5b0748e163d63ff95e602fa4fda25f3f
#
_cell.length_a   1.000
_cell.length_b   1.000
_cell.length_c   1.000
_cell.angle_alpha   90.00
_cell.angle_beta   90.00
_cell.angle_gamma   90.00
#
_symmetry.space_group_name_H-M   'P 1'
#
loop_
_entity.id
_entity.type
_entity.pdbx_description
1 polymer ?
#
loop_
_entity_poly.entity_id
_entity_poly.type
_entity_poly.pdbx_seq_one_letter_code
_entity_poly.pdbx_strand_id
1 'polypeptide(L)'
;MSSEEQTAAGAAAAAAAKANAGADANAPAEGSVEALQQALAAAQNEAAGAKDQLLRLHAEMDNLRRRTTRDVEAAHKFGQEKLMAALVTVVDNLERASSSATAAAASPAAAAIAEGVDLSLRQFIDTLARFGVETLDPVGQPFDPQFHQAMSMVENPNMEPNSVMQVLQKGYSLSGRLLRPAMVVVSRAAAPRIDERA
;
A
#
# COMPACT_ATOMS: atom_id res chain seq x y z
N MET A 1 34.72 -18.43 7.62
CA MET A 1 33.64 -19.28 7.12
C MET A 1 34.32 -20.55 6.58
N SER A 2 34.58 -21.59 7.35
CA SER A 2 35.10 -22.83 6.76
C SER A 2 35.61 -23.90 7.71
N SER A 3 35.18 -24.05 8.92
CA SER A 3 35.57 -25.24 9.72
C SER A 3 34.43 -25.86 10.54
N GLU A 4 33.33 -25.17 10.71
CA GLU A 4 32.19 -25.68 11.49
C GLU A 4 31.16 -26.45 10.64
N GLU A 5 31.08 -26.20 9.33
CA GLU A 5 30.18 -26.95 8.43
C GLU A 5 30.70 -28.36 8.08
N GLN A 6 32.01 -28.57 8.12
CA GLN A 6 32.59 -29.90 7.84
C GLN A 6 32.49 -30.87 9.02
N THR A 7 32.35 -30.37 10.26
CA THR A 7 32.19 -31.22 11.46
C THR A 7 30.76 -31.70 11.63
N ALA A 8 29.75 -30.94 11.18
CA ALA A 8 28.35 -31.36 11.26
C ALA A 8 27.98 -32.45 10.24
N ALA A 9 28.55 -32.40 9.04
CA ALA A 9 28.35 -33.44 8.02
C ALA A 9 29.02 -34.77 8.37
N GLY A 10 30.17 -34.72 9.05
CA GLY A 10 30.87 -35.95 9.53
C GLY A 10 30.17 -36.66 10.66
N ALA A 11 29.51 -35.95 11.57
CA ALA A 11 28.76 -36.50 12.67
C ALA A 11 27.46 -37.20 12.22
N ALA A 12 26.79 -36.67 11.19
CA ALA A 12 25.56 -37.29 10.63
C ALA A 12 25.88 -38.58 9.87
N ALA A 13 27.00 -38.68 9.16
CA ALA A 13 27.42 -39.87 8.44
C ALA A 13 27.87 -41.00 9.42
N ALA A 14 28.50 -40.64 10.54
CA ALA A 14 28.90 -41.61 11.56
C ALA A 14 27.73 -42.17 12.37
N ALA A 15 26.66 -41.41 12.57
CA ALA A 15 25.43 -41.86 13.20
C ALA A 15 24.64 -42.85 12.31
N ALA A 16 24.60 -42.59 10.98
CA ALA A 16 23.96 -43.47 10.02
C ALA A 16 24.71 -44.81 9.86
N ALA A 17 26.04 -44.82 9.95
CA ALA A 17 26.84 -46.04 9.88
C ALA A 17 26.73 -46.93 11.15
N LYS A 18 26.48 -46.33 12.32
CA LYS A 18 26.28 -47.09 13.57
C LYS A 18 24.88 -47.74 13.69
N ALA A 19 23.87 -47.15 13.05
CA ALA A 19 22.51 -47.71 13.03
C ALA A 19 22.40 -48.95 12.15
N ASN A 20 23.33 -49.17 11.21
CA ASN A 20 23.27 -50.32 10.30
C ASN A 20 24.14 -51.52 10.73
N ALA A 21 24.89 -51.43 11.86
CA ALA A 21 25.77 -52.51 12.35
C ALA A 21 25.13 -53.39 13.43
N GLY A 22 23.85 -53.21 13.77
CA GLY A 22 23.11 -53.96 14.78
C GLY A 22 21.95 -54.80 14.25
N ALA A 23 21.86 -54.99 12.94
CA ALA A 23 20.90 -55.94 12.36
C ALA A 23 21.49 -57.36 12.44
N ASP A 24 21.37 -57.90 13.64
CA ASP A 24 21.64 -59.32 13.89
C ASP A 24 20.69 -60.18 13.07
N ALA A 25 21.30 -61.19 12.41
CA ALA A 25 20.65 -62.14 11.56
C ALA A 25 19.71 -63.04 12.38
N ASN A 26 18.53 -62.54 12.71
CA ASN A 26 17.38 -63.36 12.98
C ASN A 26 16.44 -63.26 11.78
N ALA A 27 16.67 -64.12 10.78
CA ALA A 27 15.70 -64.32 9.73
C ALA A 27 14.39 -64.75 10.40
N PRO A 28 13.30 -63.99 10.33
CA PRO A 28 12.00 -64.48 10.72
C PRO A 28 11.64 -65.54 9.70
N ALA A 29 11.62 -66.78 10.16
CA ALA A 29 10.95 -67.86 9.46
C ALA A 29 9.58 -67.34 9.05
N GLU A 30 9.32 -67.37 7.74
CA GLU A 30 8.00 -67.24 7.14
C GLU A 30 7.11 -66.16 7.75
N GLY A 31 7.54 -64.91 7.62
CA GLY A 31 6.61 -63.79 7.77
C GLY A 31 5.54 -63.99 6.71
N SER A 32 4.34 -64.31 7.17
CA SER A 32 3.23 -64.65 6.29
C SER A 32 3.09 -63.57 5.27
N VAL A 33 2.74 -63.87 4.04
CA VAL A 33 2.47 -62.97 2.95
C VAL A 33 1.56 -61.82 3.44
N GLU A 34 0.71 -62.14 4.39
CA GLU A 34 -0.18 -61.17 5.08
C GLU A 34 0.57 -60.13 5.89
N ALA A 35 1.63 -60.45 6.61
CA ALA A 35 2.43 -59.47 7.36
C ALA A 35 3.17 -58.52 6.42
N LEU A 36 3.69 -59.00 5.30
CA LEU A 36 4.31 -58.18 4.26
C LEU A 36 3.29 -57.27 3.56
N GLN A 37 2.09 -57.79 3.30
CA GLN A 37 0.99 -57.01 2.72
C GLN A 37 0.54 -55.87 3.69
N GLN A 38 0.44 -56.18 4.99
CA GLN A 38 0.11 -55.15 6.00
C GLN A 38 1.20 -54.11 6.11
N ALA A 39 2.47 -54.47 6.10
CA ALA A 39 3.59 -53.53 6.13
C ALA A 39 3.63 -52.66 4.86
N LEU A 40 3.37 -53.25 3.70
CA LEU A 40 3.27 -52.51 2.44
C LEU A 40 2.12 -51.51 2.45
N ALA A 41 0.94 -51.93 2.91
CA ALA A 41 -0.22 -51.04 3.04
C ALA A 41 0.03 -49.92 4.02
N ALA A 42 0.67 -50.18 5.15
CA ALA A 42 1.06 -49.13 6.11
C ALA A 42 2.04 -48.12 5.50
N ALA A 43 3.10 -48.62 4.83
CA ALA A 43 4.07 -47.73 4.16
C ALA A 43 3.45 -46.94 3.02
N GLN A 44 2.51 -47.53 2.26
CA GLN A 44 1.77 -46.79 1.23
C GLN A 44 0.89 -45.67 1.80
N ASN A 45 0.20 -45.95 2.91
CA ASN A 45 -0.62 -44.93 3.60
C ASN A 45 0.24 -43.81 4.18
N GLU A 46 1.38 -44.14 4.77
CA GLU A 46 2.33 -43.15 5.27
C GLU A 46 2.90 -42.28 4.12
N ALA A 47 3.29 -42.91 3.01
CA ALA A 47 3.76 -42.20 1.82
C ALA A 47 2.68 -41.33 1.21
N ALA A 48 1.42 -41.78 1.20
CA ALA A 48 0.28 -40.96 0.75
C ALA A 48 0.06 -39.76 1.65
N GLY A 49 0.06 -39.96 2.96
CA GLY A 49 -0.06 -38.89 3.95
C GLY A 49 1.08 -37.88 3.86
N ALA A 50 2.32 -38.32 3.67
CA ALA A 50 3.47 -37.46 3.48
C ALA A 50 3.38 -36.66 2.16
N LYS A 51 2.89 -37.26 1.08
CA LYS A 51 2.63 -36.54 -0.20
C LYS A 51 1.57 -35.48 -0.03
N ASP A 52 0.47 -35.76 0.64
CA ASP A 52 -0.58 -34.79 0.90
C ASP A 52 -0.07 -33.61 1.74
N GLN A 53 0.74 -33.89 2.77
CA GLN A 53 1.39 -32.85 3.56
C GLN A 53 2.33 -31.99 2.72
N LEU A 54 3.17 -32.60 1.86
CA LEU A 54 4.05 -31.88 0.94
C LEU A 54 3.27 -30.99 -0.03
N LEU A 55 2.19 -31.50 -0.62
CA LEU A 55 1.34 -30.70 -1.51
C LEU A 55 0.73 -29.50 -0.78
N ARG A 56 0.25 -29.70 0.44
CA ARG A 56 -0.29 -28.62 1.27
C ARG A 56 0.78 -27.57 1.60
N LEU A 57 1.97 -28.00 2.04
CA LEU A 57 3.09 -27.11 2.33
C LEU A 57 3.54 -26.34 1.09
N HIS A 58 3.57 -26.98 -0.08
CA HIS A 58 3.87 -26.30 -1.34
C HIS A 58 2.84 -25.20 -1.65
N ALA A 59 1.55 -25.50 -1.50
CA ALA A 59 0.50 -24.51 -1.72
C ALA A 59 0.59 -23.35 -0.72
N GLU A 60 0.90 -23.64 0.54
CA GLU A 60 1.12 -22.60 1.57
C GLU A 60 2.35 -21.74 1.27
N MET A 61 3.45 -22.35 0.82
CA MET A 61 4.65 -21.61 0.41
C MET A 61 4.40 -20.72 -0.78
N ASP A 62 3.65 -21.18 -1.79
CA ASP A 62 3.31 -20.36 -2.96
C ASP A 62 2.39 -19.20 -2.57
N ASN A 63 1.42 -19.43 -1.71
CA ASN A 63 0.56 -18.38 -1.16
C ASN A 63 1.37 -17.35 -0.37
N LEU A 64 2.30 -17.82 0.48
CA LEU A 64 3.18 -16.95 1.25
C LEU A 64 4.07 -16.11 0.33
N ARG A 65 4.70 -16.72 -0.68
CA ARG A 65 5.52 -16.01 -1.67
C ARG A 65 4.74 -14.90 -2.36
N ARG A 66 3.53 -15.22 -2.87
CA ARG A 66 2.67 -14.23 -3.53
C ARG A 66 2.28 -13.10 -2.59
N ARG A 67 1.96 -13.42 -1.34
CA ARG A 67 1.66 -12.42 -0.31
C ARG A 67 2.86 -11.54 -0.02
N THR A 68 4.03 -12.14 0.26
CA THR A 68 5.27 -11.40 0.55
C THR A 68 5.65 -10.46 -0.60
N THR A 69 5.53 -10.90 -1.87
CA THR A 69 5.79 -10.04 -3.02
C THR A 69 4.89 -8.81 -3.01
N ARG A 70 3.58 -8.99 -2.78
CA ARG A 70 2.64 -7.86 -2.69
C ARG A 70 2.93 -6.95 -1.50
N ASP A 71 3.28 -7.51 -0.35
CA ASP A 71 3.59 -6.75 0.85
C ASP A 71 4.87 -5.91 0.66
N VAL A 72 5.89 -6.46 0.00
CA VAL A 72 7.13 -5.73 -0.37
C VAL A 72 6.82 -4.62 -1.37
N GLU A 73 6.05 -4.88 -2.42
CA GLU A 73 5.64 -3.85 -3.37
C GLU A 73 4.82 -2.74 -2.70
N ALA A 74 3.91 -3.10 -1.81
CA ALA A 74 3.12 -2.13 -1.04
C ALA A 74 4.02 -1.32 -0.09
N ALA A 75 4.98 -1.95 0.57
CA ALA A 75 5.95 -1.27 1.43
C ALA A 75 6.82 -0.27 0.64
N HIS A 76 7.24 -0.62 -0.57
CA HIS A 76 7.97 0.30 -1.44
C HIS A 76 7.12 1.48 -1.91
N LYS A 77 5.86 1.24 -2.31
CA LYS A 77 4.97 2.29 -2.79
C LYS A 77 4.47 3.22 -1.68
N PHE A 78 4.15 2.67 -0.52
CA PHE A 78 3.45 3.40 0.55
C PHE A 78 4.27 3.58 1.83
N GLY A 79 5.50 3.08 1.89
CA GLY A 79 6.34 3.21 3.08
C GLY A 79 6.61 4.66 3.51
N GLN A 80 6.53 5.58 2.56
CA GLN A 80 6.74 7.02 2.79
C GLN A 80 5.42 7.81 3.02
N GLU A 81 4.27 7.14 3.07
CA GLU A 81 2.94 7.77 3.19
C GLU A 81 2.87 8.78 4.34
N LYS A 82 3.36 8.40 5.52
CA LYS A 82 3.35 9.28 6.71
C LYS A 82 4.22 10.53 6.52
N LEU A 83 5.37 10.38 5.88
CA LEU A 83 6.26 11.50 5.56
C LEU A 83 5.60 12.43 4.55
N MET A 84 5.03 11.86 3.48
CA MET A 84 4.35 12.66 2.45
C MET A 84 3.15 13.41 3.02
N ALA A 85 2.36 12.79 3.89
CA ALA A 85 1.24 13.45 4.57
C ALA A 85 1.71 14.63 5.46
N ALA A 86 2.84 14.51 6.14
CA ALA A 86 3.43 15.61 6.90
C ALA A 86 3.94 16.73 6.00
N LEU A 87 4.57 16.41 4.86
CA LEU A 87 5.06 17.37 3.90
C LEU A 87 3.94 18.16 3.21
N VAL A 88 2.77 17.56 3.00
CA VAL A 88 1.57 18.24 2.48
C VAL A 88 1.20 19.46 3.34
N THR A 89 1.35 19.37 4.68
CA THR A 89 1.11 20.52 5.55
C THR A 89 2.09 21.67 5.30
N VAL A 90 3.33 21.34 4.92
CA VAL A 90 4.32 22.38 4.52
C VAL A 90 3.91 23.06 3.22
N VAL A 91 3.39 22.29 2.26
CA VAL A 91 2.84 22.85 1.01
C VAL A 91 1.72 23.84 1.30
N ASP A 92 0.76 23.51 2.17
CA ASP A 92 -0.33 24.42 2.55
C ASP A 92 0.19 25.73 3.16
N ASN A 93 1.23 25.63 3.99
CA ASN A 93 1.84 26.84 4.57
C ASN A 93 2.55 27.70 3.52
N LEU A 94 3.22 27.08 2.54
CA LEU A 94 3.84 27.79 1.41
C LEU A 94 2.78 28.41 0.49
N GLU A 95 1.67 27.73 0.20
CA GLU A 95 0.56 28.29 -0.57
C GLU A 95 -0.05 29.51 0.13
N ARG A 96 -0.24 29.42 1.45
CA ARG A 96 -0.74 30.54 2.25
C ARG A 96 0.26 31.69 2.29
N ALA A 97 1.55 31.41 2.40
CA ALA A 97 2.60 32.43 2.37
C ALA A 97 2.66 33.12 1.00
N SER A 98 2.59 32.36 -0.10
CA SER A 98 2.56 32.91 -1.46
C SER A 98 1.34 33.82 -1.67
N SER A 99 0.13 33.37 -1.29
CA SER A 99 -1.08 34.18 -1.42
C SER A 99 -1.05 35.44 -0.57
N SER A 100 -0.53 35.36 0.66
CA SER A 100 -0.38 36.50 1.56
C SER A 100 0.66 37.51 1.04
N ALA A 101 1.79 37.02 0.51
CA ALA A 101 2.84 37.84 -0.05
C ALA A 101 2.37 38.57 -1.33
N THR A 102 1.59 37.89 -2.16
CA THR A 102 0.98 38.48 -3.37
C THR A 102 -0.03 39.59 -3.00
N ALA A 103 -0.86 39.35 -1.96
CA ALA A 103 -1.82 40.35 -1.48
C ALA A 103 -1.13 41.59 -0.84
N ALA A 104 0.06 41.38 -0.24
CA ALA A 104 0.84 42.43 0.43
C ALA A 104 1.90 43.10 -0.49
N ALA A 105 1.94 42.78 -1.78
CA ALA A 105 2.98 43.23 -2.73
C ALA A 105 2.89 44.74 -3.05
N ALA A 106 2.92 45.59 -2.03
CA ALA A 106 2.96 47.05 -2.13
C ALA A 106 4.36 47.62 -2.46
N SER A 107 5.42 46.77 -2.41
CA SER A 107 6.79 47.19 -2.70
C SER A 107 7.50 46.19 -3.63
N PRO A 108 8.47 46.65 -4.46
CA PRO A 108 9.24 45.76 -5.33
C PRO A 108 9.98 44.64 -4.57
N ALA A 109 10.42 44.90 -3.35
CA ALA A 109 11.07 43.90 -2.49
C ALA A 109 10.09 42.83 -2.04
N ALA A 110 8.85 43.16 -1.68
CA ALA A 110 7.81 42.22 -1.33
C ALA A 110 7.40 41.35 -2.52
N ALA A 111 7.32 41.94 -3.72
CA ALA A 111 7.05 41.20 -4.95
C ALA A 111 8.13 40.16 -5.26
N ALA A 112 9.42 40.51 -5.11
CA ALA A 112 10.52 39.57 -5.32
C ALA A 112 10.52 38.41 -4.32
N ILE A 113 10.13 38.65 -3.08
CA ILE A 113 9.97 37.58 -2.05
C ILE A 113 8.81 36.67 -2.44
N ALA A 114 7.66 37.22 -2.86
CA ALA A 114 6.50 36.46 -3.31
C ALA A 114 6.85 35.56 -4.49
N GLU A 115 7.60 36.04 -5.46
CA GLU A 115 8.08 35.27 -6.61
C GLU A 115 9.02 34.13 -6.16
N GLY A 116 9.94 34.40 -5.25
CA GLY A 116 10.84 33.40 -4.69
C GLY A 116 10.11 32.27 -3.95
N VAL A 117 9.07 32.61 -3.18
CA VAL A 117 8.21 31.63 -2.49
C VAL A 117 7.42 30.80 -3.50
N ASP A 118 6.85 31.43 -4.52
CA ASP A 118 6.08 30.73 -5.56
C ASP A 118 6.96 29.75 -6.36
N LEU A 119 8.18 30.17 -6.72
CA LEU A 119 9.15 29.30 -7.36
C LEU A 119 9.52 28.10 -6.49
N SER A 120 9.74 28.32 -5.20
CA SER A 120 10.05 27.25 -4.24
C SER A 120 8.89 26.29 -4.09
N LEU A 121 7.66 26.79 -4.04
CA LEU A 121 6.43 26.00 -3.97
C LEU A 121 6.28 25.11 -5.20
N ARG A 122 6.44 25.66 -6.40
CA ARG A 122 6.37 24.91 -7.66
C ARG A 122 7.43 23.79 -7.69
N GLN A 123 8.68 24.13 -7.38
CA GLN A 123 9.75 23.12 -7.33
C GLN A 123 9.48 22.03 -6.30
N PHE A 124 8.87 22.36 -5.16
CA PHE A 124 8.52 21.40 -4.15
C PHE A 124 7.41 20.45 -4.62
N ILE A 125 6.35 20.98 -5.23
CA ILE A 125 5.26 20.19 -5.83
C ILE A 125 5.80 19.28 -6.94
N ASP A 126 6.65 19.78 -7.82
CA ASP A 126 7.28 19.00 -8.89
C ASP A 126 8.15 17.86 -8.32
N THR A 127 8.81 18.13 -7.20
CA THR A 127 9.60 17.12 -6.51
C THR A 127 8.70 16.03 -5.93
N LEU A 128 7.61 16.39 -5.25
CA LEU A 128 6.62 15.45 -4.72
C LEU A 128 5.99 14.60 -5.83
N ALA A 129 5.72 15.20 -7.00
CA ALA A 129 5.18 14.48 -8.15
C ALA A 129 6.10 13.36 -8.65
N ARG A 130 7.44 13.55 -8.60
CA ARG A 130 8.43 12.50 -8.92
C ARG A 130 8.38 11.30 -7.97
N PHE A 131 7.90 11.51 -6.74
CA PHE A 131 7.68 10.46 -5.75
C PHE A 131 6.26 9.86 -5.79
N GLY A 132 5.47 10.22 -6.83
CA GLY A 132 4.13 9.68 -7.05
C GLY A 132 3.03 10.38 -6.26
N VAL A 133 3.29 11.59 -5.73
CA VAL A 133 2.25 12.44 -5.12
C VAL A 133 1.56 13.24 -6.22
N GLU A 134 0.24 13.12 -6.30
CA GLU A 134 -0.61 13.85 -7.23
C GLU A 134 -1.45 14.89 -6.49
N THR A 135 -1.56 16.08 -7.05
CA THR A 135 -2.39 17.15 -6.49
C THR A 135 -3.82 17.04 -7.02
N LEU A 136 -4.78 17.09 -6.12
CA LEU A 136 -6.22 17.10 -6.43
C LEU A 136 -6.75 18.52 -6.30
N ASP A 137 -7.00 19.16 -7.44
CA ASP A 137 -7.58 20.51 -7.56
C ASP A 137 -8.82 20.45 -8.48
N PRO A 138 -9.96 19.97 -7.96
CA PRO A 138 -11.14 19.63 -8.78
C PRO A 138 -12.05 20.83 -9.07
N VAL A 139 -11.54 22.04 -9.20
CA VAL A 139 -12.38 23.22 -9.53
C VAL A 139 -13.17 22.96 -10.81
N GLY A 140 -14.49 23.16 -10.77
CA GLY A 140 -15.38 22.94 -11.91
C GLY A 140 -15.73 21.48 -12.22
N GLN A 141 -15.20 20.52 -11.47
CA GLN A 141 -15.51 19.09 -11.63
C GLN A 141 -16.69 18.66 -10.76
N PRO A 142 -17.37 17.55 -11.09
CA PRO A 142 -18.36 16.96 -10.22
C PRO A 142 -17.77 16.60 -8.86
N PHE A 143 -18.57 16.75 -7.81
CA PHE A 143 -18.16 16.36 -6.46
C PHE A 143 -18.09 14.84 -6.34
N ASP A 144 -16.94 14.33 -5.89
CA ASP A 144 -16.72 12.91 -5.60
C ASP A 144 -16.39 12.72 -4.11
N PRO A 145 -17.27 12.05 -3.33
CA PRO A 145 -17.03 11.81 -1.91
C PRO A 145 -15.77 10.98 -1.59
N GLN A 146 -15.21 10.25 -2.57
CA GLN A 146 -14.01 9.46 -2.34
C GLN A 146 -12.75 10.33 -2.26
N PHE A 147 -12.72 11.45 -2.97
CA PHE A 147 -11.55 12.32 -3.08
C PHE A 147 -11.77 13.73 -2.53
N HIS A 148 -13.02 14.13 -2.32
CA HIS A 148 -13.40 15.48 -1.95
C HIS A 148 -14.16 15.48 -0.61
N GLN A 149 -13.92 16.51 0.19
CA GLN A 149 -14.66 16.81 1.41
C GLN A 149 -15.39 18.13 1.26
N ALA A 150 -16.73 18.07 1.15
CA ALA A 150 -17.55 19.28 1.10
C ALA A 150 -17.59 19.96 2.47
N MET A 151 -17.13 21.20 2.53
CA MET A 151 -17.17 22.02 3.74
C MET A 151 -18.42 22.89 3.81
N SER A 152 -18.91 23.35 2.66
CA SER A 152 -20.13 24.15 2.53
C SER A 152 -20.79 23.93 1.17
N MET A 153 -22.09 24.19 1.12
CA MET A 153 -22.87 24.21 -0.11
C MET A 153 -23.38 25.63 -0.34
N VAL A 154 -23.17 26.15 -1.53
CA VAL A 154 -23.58 27.51 -1.91
C VAL A 154 -24.49 27.43 -3.15
N GLU A 155 -25.59 28.18 -3.15
CA GLU A 155 -26.47 28.24 -4.30
C GLU A 155 -25.79 29.04 -5.42
N ASN A 156 -25.65 28.41 -6.58
CA ASN A 156 -25.13 29.07 -7.77
C ASN A 156 -25.95 28.65 -9.00
N PRO A 157 -26.75 29.56 -9.57
CA PRO A 157 -27.55 29.26 -10.75
C PRO A 157 -26.74 29.04 -12.02
N ASN A 158 -25.45 29.44 -12.04
CA ASN A 158 -24.58 29.38 -13.22
C ASN A 158 -23.75 28.11 -13.28
N MET A 159 -23.84 27.25 -12.28
CA MET A 159 -23.09 25.98 -12.23
C MET A 159 -24.04 24.81 -12.06
N GLU A 160 -23.64 23.66 -12.60
CA GLU A 160 -24.38 22.43 -12.37
C GLU A 160 -24.44 22.10 -10.87
N PRO A 161 -25.60 21.65 -10.36
CA PRO A 161 -25.70 21.20 -8.99
C PRO A 161 -24.69 20.08 -8.70
N ASN A 162 -24.17 20.07 -7.48
CA ASN A 162 -23.22 19.07 -7.03
C ASN A 162 -21.84 19.13 -7.73
N SER A 163 -21.45 20.33 -8.20
CA SER A 163 -20.12 20.62 -8.78
C SER A 163 -19.26 21.39 -7.80
N VAL A 164 -17.95 21.20 -7.87
CA VAL A 164 -16.99 21.93 -7.04
C VAL A 164 -16.86 23.37 -7.54
N MET A 165 -17.28 24.32 -6.72
CA MET A 165 -17.18 25.76 -7.04
C MET A 165 -15.80 26.31 -6.71
N GLN A 166 -15.26 25.92 -5.57
CA GLN A 166 -13.99 26.42 -5.05
C GLN A 166 -13.30 25.34 -4.24
N VAL A 167 -11.98 25.28 -4.33
CA VAL A 167 -11.12 24.48 -3.48
C VAL A 167 -10.53 25.38 -2.40
N LEU A 168 -10.88 25.12 -1.16
CA LEU A 168 -10.36 25.82 0.01
C LEU A 168 -8.97 25.30 0.38
N GLN A 169 -8.76 23.99 0.19
CA GLN A 169 -7.51 23.33 0.45
C GLN A 169 -7.37 22.16 -0.52
N LYS A 170 -6.24 22.10 -1.22
CA LYS A 170 -5.98 21.06 -2.21
C LYS A 170 -5.86 19.68 -1.56
N GLY A 171 -6.38 18.66 -2.23
CA GLY A 171 -6.17 17.26 -1.88
C GLY A 171 -4.88 16.72 -2.45
N TYR A 172 -4.46 15.57 -1.92
CA TYR A 172 -3.27 14.88 -2.40
C TYR A 172 -3.47 13.37 -2.37
N SER A 173 -2.96 12.69 -3.41
CA SER A 173 -2.89 11.23 -3.47
C SER A 173 -1.46 10.76 -3.64
N LEU A 174 -1.13 9.56 -3.18
CA LEU A 174 0.16 8.90 -3.36
C LEU A 174 -0.07 7.60 -4.14
N SER A 175 0.38 7.58 -5.39
CA SER A 175 0.25 6.40 -6.26
C SER A 175 -1.19 5.85 -6.29
N GLY A 176 -2.19 6.72 -6.38
CA GLY A 176 -3.61 6.38 -6.42
C GLY A 176 -4.27 6.15 -5.04
N ARG A 177 -3.52 6.22 -3.93
CA ARG A 177 -4.08 6.17 -2.57
C ARG A 177 -4.24 7.56 -2.01
N LEU A 178 -5.42 7.88 -1.49
CA LEU A 178 -5.70 9.18 -0.91
C LEU A 178 -4.86 9.43 0.34
N LEU A 179 -4.07 10.52 0.35
CA LEU A 179 -3.37 11.04 1.53
C LEU A 179 -4.26 12.00 2.31
N ARG A 180 -4.95 12.89 1.57
CA ARG A 180 -5.86 13.87 2.13
C ARG A 180 -6.89 14.29 1.08
N PRO A 181 -8.21 14.32 1.41
CA PRO A 181 -9.23 14.81 0.49
C PRO A 181 -9.08 16.31 0.23
N ALA A 182 -9.51 16.76 -0.95
CA ALA A 182 -9.63 18.19 -1.22
C ALA A 182 -10.81 18.78 -0.45
N MET A 183 -10.60 19.85 0.30
CA MET A 183 -11.67 20.58 0.99
C MET A 183 -12.30 21.57 0.02
N VAL A 184 -13.57 21.37 -0.30
CA VAL A 184 -14.25 22.05 -1.39
C VAL A 184 -15.55 22.72 -0.94
N VAL A 185 -15.95 23.75 -1.69
CA VAL A 185 -17.28 24.34 -1.67
C VAL A 185 -18.04 23.80 -2.87
N VAL A 186 -19.22 23.25 -2.65
CA VAL A 186 -20.05 22.58 -3.68
C VAL A 186 -21.23 23.46 -4.06
N SER A 187 -21.60 23.46 -5.33
CA SER A 187 -22.79 24.12 -5.84
C SER A 187 -24.05 23.36 -5.42
N ARG A 188 -25.07 24.09 -4.98
CA ARG A 188 -26.43 23.57 -4.77
C ARG A 188 -27.34 24.20 -5.82
N ALA A 189 -28.32 23.44 -6.28
CA ALA A 189 -29.40 24.01 -7.10
C ALA A 189 -30.08 25.16 -6.36
N ALA A 190 -30.26 26.30 -7.04
CA ALA A 190 -31.06 27.38 -6.50
C ALA A 190 -32.48 26.86 -6.24
N ALA A 191 -33.01 27.09 -5.04
CA ALA A 191 -34.39 26.75 -4.75
C ALA A 191 -35.30 27.52 -5.71
N PRO A 192 -36.32 26.90 -6.30
CA PRO A 192 -37.29 27.64 -7.14
C PRO A 192 -37.83 28.78 -6.31
N ARG A 193 -37.70 30.01 -6.79
CA ARG A 193 -38.36 31.17 -6.19
C ARG A 193 -39.85 30.92 -6.33
N ILE A 194 -40.55 30.65 -5.24
CA ILE A 194 -41.98 30.67 -5.18
C ILE A 194 -42.32 32.16 -5.24
N ASP A 195 -42.79 32.59 -6.40
CA ASP A 195 -43.36 33.94 -6.54
C ASP A 195 -44.64 33.95 -5.71
N GLU A 196 -44.57 34.46 -4.47
CA GLU A 196 -45.75 34.86 -3.69
C GLU A 196 -46.44 36.04 -4.39
N ARG A 197 -47.13 35.77 -5.48
CA ARG A 197 -48.15 36.63 -6.04
C ARG A 197 -49.44 35.84 -6.12
N ALA A 198 -50.17 35.86 -5.04
CA ALA A 198 -51.60 35.65 -4.99
C ALA A 198 -52.23 36.87 -4.32
#